data_a3f2f6dece44a91ba00e5a13dc6da54a
#
_entry.id   a3f2f6dece44a91ba00e5a13dc6da54a
#
_cell.length_a   1.000
_cell.length_b   1.000
_cell.length_c   1.000
_cell.angle_alpha   90.00
_cell.angle_beta   90.00
_cell.angle_gamma   90.00
#
_symmetry.space_group_name_H-M   'P 1'
#
loop_
_entity.id
_entity.type
_entity.pdbx_description
1 polymer ?
#
loop_
_entity_poly.entity_id
_entity_poly.type
_entity_poly.pdbx_seq_one_letter_code
_entity_poly.pdbx_strand_id
1 'polypeptide(L)'
;MTIKRKACIAGAYEHPTRKAPDKTVAQLHAECARGALADAGLTLQDVDGYFCAGDAPGLGANNMADYLGLTKLRHIDTTDTGGSAYLIHVSHAAQAIAAGKCDVALVTPAGR
;
A
#
# COMPACT_ATOMS: atom_id res chain seq x y z
N MET A 1 23.59 -5.17 1.04
CA MET A 1 22.68 -5.58 -0.05
C MET A 1 22.26 -4.36 -0.86
N THR A 2 22.27 -4.47 -2.18
CA THR A 2 21.77 -3.40 -3.05
C THR A 2 20.34 -3.69 -3.48
N ILE A 3 19.51 -2.62 -3.57
CA ILE A 3 18.14 -2.74 -4.08
C ILE A 3 18.04 -2.39 -5.57
N LYS A 4 19.17 -2.10 -6.20
CA LYS A 4 19.19 -1.73 -7.62
C LYS A 4 18.64 -2.87 -8.48
N ARG A 5 17.62 -2.59 -9.29
CA ARG A 5 16.99 -3.54 -10.20
C ARG A 5 16.34 -4.75 -9.50
N LYS A 6 16.04 -4.63 -8.21
CA LYS A 6 15.39 -5.72 -7.46
C LYS A 6 13.87 -5.57 -7.39
N ALA A 7 13.36 -4.35 -7.60
CA ALA A 7 11.94 -4.07 -7.56
C ALA A 7 11.58 -3.04 -8.62
N CYS A 8 10.34 -3.04 -9.05
CA CYS A 8 9.83 -2.06 -9.99
C CYS A 8 8.44 -1.61 -9.56
N ILE A 9 8.02 -0.42 -10.01
CA ILE A 9 6.66 0.06 -9.82
C ILE A 9 5.83 -0.49 -10.97
N ALA A 10 4.92 -1.41 -10.67
CA ALA A 10 4.13 -2.11 -11.68
C ALA A 10 2.81 -1.42 -11.98
N GLY A 11 2.27 -0.65 -11.05
CA GLY A 11 1.00 0.04 -11.24
C GLY A 11 0.86 1.20 -10.29
N ALA A 12 0.03 2.16 -10.67
CA ALA A 12 -0.25 3.34 -9.86
C ALA A 12 -1.68 3.82 -10.14
N TYR A 13 -2.27 4.48 -9.15
CA TYR A 13 -3.62 4.99 -9.30
C TYR A 13 -3.80 6.23 -8.42
N GLU A 14 -4.39 7.26 -9.00
CA GLU A 14 -4.81 8.44 -8.26
C GLU A 14 -6.33 8.52 -8.30
N HIS A 15 -6.95 8.61 -7.12
CA HIS A 15 -8.41 8.68 -7.02
C HIS A 15 -8.90 9.92 -7.77
N PRO A 16 -9.96 9.79 -8.60
CA PRO A 16 -10.44 10.91 -9.42
C PRO A 16 -11.09 12.02 -8.60
N THR A 17 -11.53 11.74 -7.38
CA THR A 17 -12.21 12.71 -6.53
C THR A 17 -11.21 13.38 -5.60
N ARG A 18 -11.05 14.70 -5.73
CA ARG A 18 -10.14 15.47 -4.89
C ARG A 18 -10.69 15.72 -3.49
N LYS A 19 -12.02 15.72 -3.35
CA LYS A 19 -12.68 15.92 -2.07
C LYS A 19 -13.87 14.95 -2.01
N ALA A 20 -13.83 14.03 -1.06
CA ALA A 20 -14.82 12.96 -0.97
C ALA A 20 -15.41 12.87 0.44
N PRO A 21 -16.24 13.86 0.86
CA PRO A 21 -16.78 13.88 2.22
C PRO A 21 -17.78 12.74 2.47
N ASP A 22 -18.30 12.12 1.41
CA ASP A 22 -19.25 11.01 1.48
C ASP A 22 -18.56 9.64 1.64
N LYS A 23 -17.24 9.60 1.66
CA LYS A 23 -16.49 8.34 1.77
C LYS A 23 -15.64 8.32 3.05
N THR A 24 -15.48 7.14 3.64
CA THR A 24 -14.56 6.96 4.75
C THR A 24 -13.13 6.87 4.22
N VAL A 25 -12.16 7.12 5.10
CA VAL A 25 -10.74 6.97 4.74
C VAL A 25 -10.46 5.53 4.32
N ALA A 26 -11.05 4.54 5.03
CA ALA A 26 -10.89 3.14 4.66
C ALA A 26 -11.40 2.84 3.25
N GLN A 27 -12.55 3.42 2.87
CA GLN A 27 -13.07 3.25 1.52
C GLN A 27 -12.13 3.83 0.46
N LEU A 28 -11.54 5.01 0.75
CA LEU A 28 -10.59 5.64 -0.17
C LEU A 28 -9.35 4.78 -0.36
N HIS A 29 -8.81 4.23 0.73
CA HIS A 29 -7.69 3.28 0.65
C HIS A 29 -8.05 2.07 -0.21
N ALA A 30 -9.25 1.51 -0.01
CA ALA A 30 -9.69 0.34 -0.77
C ALA A 30 -9.86 0.65 -2.26
N GLU A 31 -10.43 1.81 -2.60
CA GLU A 31 -10.62 2.20 -4.00
C GLU A 31 -9.28 2.45 -4.68
N CYS A 32 -8.34 3.09 -3.99
CA CYS A 32 -6.99 3.32 -4.51
C CYS A 32 -6.23 2.01 -4.68
N ALA A 33 -6.38 1.08 -3.73
CA ALA A 33 -5.74 -0.23 -3.83
C ALA A 33 -6.23 -1.00 -5.04
N ARG A 34 -7.54 -1.04 -5.26
CA ARG A 34 -8.12 -1.72 -6.42
C ARG A 34 -7.67 -1.08 -7.73
N GLY A 35 -7.62 0.25 -7.76
CA GLY A 35 -7.18 0.97 -8.95
C GLY A 35 -5.73 0.68 -9.32
N ALA A 36 -4.84 0.71 -8.33
CA ALA A 36 -3.43 0.43 -8.55
C ALA A 36 -3.19 -1.02 -8.99
N LEU A 37 -3.89 -1.97 -8.35
CA LEU A 37 -3.77 -3.38 -8.69
C LEU A 37 -4.32 -3.65 -10.10
N ALA A 38 -5.45 -3.04 -10.45
CA ALA A 38 -5.99 -3.17 -11.80
C ALA A 38 -5.01 -2.64 -12.85
N ASP A 39 -4.36 -1.51 -12.57
CA ASP A 39 -3.34 -0.95 -13.44
C ASP A 39 -2.16 -1.91 -13.65
N ALA A 40 -1.80 -2.64 -12.62
CA ALA A 40 -0.71 -3.61 -12.68
C ALA A 40 -1.15 -4.99 -13.23
N GLY A 41 -2.44 -5.20 -13.44
CA GLY A 41 -2.98 -6.51 -13.84
C GLY A 41 -2.98 -7.52 -12.71
N LEU A 42 -3.08 -7.06 -11.46
CA LEU A 42 -3.03 -7.89 -10.27
C LEU A 42 -4.34 -7.79 -9.48
N THR A 43 -4.49 -8.67 -8.49
CA THR A 43 -5.64 -8.67 -7.58
C THR A 43 -5.17 -8.56 -6.13
N LEU A 44 -6.11 -8.36 -5.20
CA LEU A 44 -5.81 -8.32 -3.77
C LEU A 44 -5.17 -9.62 -3.29
N GLN A 45 -5.48 -10.74 -3.92
CA GLN A 45 -4.91 -12.03 -3.55
C GLN A 45 -3.42 -12.17 -3.91
N ASP A 46 -2.93 -11.32 -4.79
CA ASP A 46 -1.51 -11.33 -5.17
C ASP A 46 -0.64 -10.54 -4.19
N VAL A 47 -1.24 -9.72 -3.33
CA VAL A 47 -0.51 -8.83 -2.41
C VAL A 47 0.01 -9.62 -1.22
N ASP A 48 1.32 -9.59 -0.99
CA ASP A 48 1.95 -10.22 0.17
C ASP A 48 2.76 -9.23 1.02
N GLY A 49 2.83 -7.96 0.64
CA GLY A 49 3.39 -6.89 1.43
C GLY A 49 2.46 -5.67 1.42
N TYR A 50 2.23 -5.05 2.57
CA TYR A 50 1.33 -3.90 2.66
C TYR A 50 1.92 -2.80 3.51
N PHE A 51 1.84 -1.57 3.00
CA PHE A 51 2.46 -0.39 3.59
C PHE A 51 1.45 0.76 3.63
N CYS A 52 1.18 1.30 4.80
CA CYS A 52 0.40 2.52 4.94
C CYS A 52 0.83 3.26 6.21
N ALA A 53 0.46 4.54 6.29
CA ALA A 53 0.86 5.38 7.42
C ALA A 53 -0.31 5.59 8.40
N GLY A 54 -0.13 6.49 9.34
CA GLY A 54 -1.10 6.76 10.39
C GLY A 54 -2.38 7.45 9.92
N ASP A 55 -2.47 7.84 8.66
CA ASP A 55 -3.72 8.36 8.09
C ASP A 55 -4.76 7.25 7.88
N ALA A 56 -4.32 5.99 7.92
CA ALA A 56 -5.25 4.86 7.88
C ALA A 56 -5.94 4.70 9.24
N PRO A 57 -7.22 4.31 9.26
CA PRO A 57 -7.94 4.17 10.51
C PRO A 57 -7.44 3.00 11.36
N GLY A 58 -7.64 3.11 12.67
CA GLY A 58 -7.29 2.05 13.62
C GLY A 58 -5.79 1.95 13.82
N LEU A 59 -5.26 0.75 13.73
CA LEU A 59 -3.84 0.46 13.92
C LEU A 59 -3.06 0.46 12.60
N GLY A 60 -3.47 1.30 11.67
CA GLY A 60 -2.76 1.45 10.41
C GLY A 60 -2.84 0.20 9.54
N ALA A 61 -1.68 -0.32 9.14
CA ALA A 61 -1.63 -1.43 8.20
C ALA A 61 -2.35 -2.69 8.68
N ASN A 62 -2.34 -2.96 9.99
CA ASN A 62 -3.03 -4.14 10.54
C ASN A 62 -4.54 -4.07 10.27
N ASN A 63 -5.16 -2.95 10.61
CA ASN A 63 -6.60 -2.78 10.41
C ASN A 63 -6.97 -2.69 8.94
N MET A 64 -6.17 -1.99 8.16
CA MET A 64 -6.42 -1.86 6.72
C MET A 64 -6.24 -3.19 5.99
N ALA A 65 -5.26 -4.00 6.38
CA ALA A 65 -5.07 -5.33 5.79
C ALA A 65 -6.30 -6.20 6.02
N ASP A 66 -6.86 -6.16 7.23
CA ASP A 66 -8.07 -6.90 7.56
C ASP A 66 -9.28 -6.38 6.76
N TYR A 67 -9.44 -5.06 6.71
CA TYR A 67 -10.52 -4.43 5.95
C TYR A 67 -10.45 -4.77 4.45
N LEU A 68 -9.25 -4.77 3.88
CA LEU A 68 -9.03 -5.10 2.46
C LEU A 68 -9.13 -6.59 2.16
N GLY A 69 -9.09 -7.43 3.19
CA GLY A 69 -9.11 -8.86 3.01
C GLY A 69 -7.80 -9.43 2.48
N LEU A 70 -6.67 -8.85 2.89
CA LEU A 70 -5.35 -9.31 2.48
C LEU A 70 -4.95 -10.53 3.30
N THR A 71 -5.27 -11.72 2.82
CA THR A 71 -5.09 -12.96 3.57
C THR A 71 -3.74 -13.64 3.36
N LYS A 72 -2.94 -13.15 2.43
CA LYS A 72 -1.65 -13.78 2.07
C LYS A 72 -0.45 -12.92 2.43
N LEU A 73 -0.61 -12.02 3.41
CA LEU A 73 0.45 -11.11 3.79
C LEU A 73 1.62 -11.83 4.47
N ARG A 74 2.82 -11.43 4.08
CA ARG A 74 4.09 -11.88 4.66
C ARG A 74 4.84 -10.72 5.31
N HIS A 75 4.49 -9.47 4.97
CA HIS A 75 5.17 -8.28 5.47
C HIS A 75 4.20 -7.11 5.58
N ILE A 76 4.24 -6.40 6.70
CA ILE A 76 3.41 -5.23 6.99
C ILE A 76 4.31 -4.12 7.56
N ASP A 77 4.07 -2.87 7.13
CA ASP A 77 4.82 -1.72 7.64
C ASP A 77 3.87 -0.52 7.77
N THR A 78 3.90 0.11 8.95
CA THR A 78 3.10 1.31 9.25
C THR A 78 4.00 2.48 9.64
N THR A 79 5.15 2.61 9.02
CA THR A 79 6.06 3.74 9.26
C THR A 79 5.36 5.05 8.93
N ASP A 80 5.40 6.01 9.85
CA ASP A 80 4.79 7.32 9.64
C ASP A 80 5.80 8.43 9.96
N THR A 81 6.17 9.19 8.94
CA THR A 81 7.07 10.33 9.06
C THR A 81 6.43 11.59 8.49
N GLY A 82 5.10 11.64 8.46
CA GLY A 82 4.35 12.74 7.87
C GLY A 82 4.26 12.60 6.36
N GLY A 83 4.30 13.70 5.63
CA GLY A 83 4.12 13.71 4.18
C GLY A 83 5.14 12.90 3.39
N SER A 84 6.31 12.62 3.96
CA SER A 84 7.35 11.83 3.30
C SER A 84 7.19 10.32 3.52
N ALA A 85 6.21 9.88 4.33
CA ALA A 85 6.07 8.47 4.70
C ALA A 85 5.96 7.54 3.49
N TYR A 86 5.24 7.96 2.46
CA TYR A 86 4.98 7.10 1.31
C TYR A 86 6.20 6.91 0.42
N LEU A 87 7.11 7.89 0.36
CA LEU A 87 8.39 7.71 -0.31
C LEU A 87 9.27 6.73 0.48
N ILE A 88 9.21 6.80 1.81
CA ILE A 88 9.92 5.86 2.67
C ILE A 88 9.35 4.46 2.49
N HIS A 89 8.01 4.32 2.35
CA HIS A 89 7.37 3.04 2.09
C HIS A 89 7.86 2.41 0.78
N VAL A 90 8.04 3.21 -0.26
CA VAL A 90 8.59 2.70 -1.53
C VAL A 90 9.99 2.12 -1.31
N SER A 91 10.83 2.82 -0.54
CA SER A 91 12.16 2.33 -0.19
C SER A 91 12.10 1.05 0.63
N HIS A 92 11.24 1.02 1.67
CA HIS A 92 11.05 -0.16 2.51
C HIS A 92 10.52 -1.35 1.71
N ALA A 93 9.58 -1.09 0.79
CA ALA A 93 9.04 -2.13 -0.08
C ALA A 93 10.12 -2.72 -0.98
N ALA A 94 10.95 -1.87 -1.60
CA ALA A 94 12.04 -2.34 -2.44
C ALA A 94 13.04 -3.18 -1.64
N GLN A 95 13.35 -2.76 -0.41
CA GLN A 95 14.24 -3.52 0.46
C GLN A 95 13.64 -4.86 0.85
N ALA A 96 12.34 -4.89 1.18
CA ALA A 96 11.65 -6.12 1.56
C ALA A 96 11.61 -7.11 0.39
N ILE A 97 11.34 -6.62 -0.81
CA ILE A 97 11.34 -7.47 -2.02
C ILE A 97 12.74 -8.02 -2.27
N ALA A 98 13.77 -7.17 -2.20
CA ALA A 98 15.16 -7.59 -2.39
C ALA A 98 15.59 -8.62 -1.36
N ALA A 99 15.06 -8.54 -0.13
CA ALA A 99 15.38 -9.48 0.95
C ALA A 99 14.53 -10.75 0.93
N GLY A 100 13.62 -10.89 -0.03
CA GLY A 100 12.74 -12.05 -0.13
C GLY A 100 11.60 -12.07 0.88
N LYS A 101 11.28 -10.94 1.52
CA LYS A 101 10.21 -10.86 2.52
C LYS A 101 8.83 -10.77 1.88
N CYS A 102 8.75 -10.23 0.68
CA CYS A 102 7.51 -10.18 -0.10
C CYS A 102 7.86 -10.06 -1.58
N ASP A 103 6.89 -10.33 -2.44
CA ASP A 103 7.05 -10.24 -3.89
C ASP A 103 6.20 -9.11 -4.50
N VAL A 104 5.01 -8.87 -3.93
CA VAL A 104 4.09 -7.84 -4.40
C VAL A 104 3.73 -6.93 -3.24
N ALA A 105 4.23 -5.72 -3.26
CA ALA A 105 3.98 -4.72 -2.22
C ALA A 105 2.94 -3.70 -2.69
N LEU A 106 1.99 -3.42 -1.82
CA LEU A 106 0.96 -2.41 -2.03
C LEU A 106 1.18 -1.26 -1.04
N VAL A 107 1.17 -0.03 -1.55
CA VAL A 107 1.31 1.18 -0.74
C VAL A 107 0.06 2.04 -0.99
N THR A 108 -0.68 2.36 0.07
CA THR A 108 -1.91 3.15 -0.08
C THR A 108 -1.88 4.40 0.80
N PRO A 109 -1.70 5.59 0.22
CA PRO A 109 -1.99 6.85 0.91
C PRO A 109 -3.41 7.30 0.60
N ALA A 110 -4.13 7.78 1.61
CA ALA A 110 -5.46 8.35 1.40
C ALA A 110 -5.85 9.26 2.55
N GLY A 111 -6.68 10.26 2.24
CA GLY A 111 -7.27 11.17 3.20
C GLY A 111 -8.51 11.82 2.60
N ARG A 112 -9.38 12.36 3.47
CA ARG A 112 -10.60 13.05 3.01
C ARG A 112 -10.41 14.54 2.91
#